data_d4b749b3653f155b9083cd6d96faf841
#
_entry.id   d4b749b3653f155b9083cd6d96faf841
#
_cell.length_a   1.000
_cell.length_b   1.000
_cell.length_c   1.000
_cell.angle_alpha   90.00
_cell.angle_beta   90.00
_cell.angle_gamma   90.00
#
_symmetry.space_group_name_H-M   'P 1'
#
loop_
_entity.id
_entity.type
_entity.pdbx_description
1 polymer ?
#
loop_
_entity_poly.entity_id
_entity_poly.type
_entity_poly.pdbx_seq_one_letter_code
_entity_poly.pdbx_strand_id
1 'polypeptide(L)'
;MANLIVVCGPQAVGKMTVAESLRDKLRYNMMMNHDSIELSDRIFGFATPAQREYNAVIREKAFELAVKHHVDLIFTYVCAFDIPEERDYLMKLKDQFKDGGGEFYFVELSADLETRLARNETPHRMERKASKRDVAWSRENLLKDAEKYRLNSAEGEYWFEHHLKIDNTNLDPDEVADRVIAAFHLTAREKTEKEYRFGV
;
A
#
# COMPACT_ATOMS: atom_id res chain seq x y z
N MET A 1 3.99 -8.13 -19.27
CA MET A 1 4.01 -6.76 -18.71
C MET A 1 3.57 -6.85 -17.25
N ALA A 2 4.12 -6.03 -16.37
CA ALA A 2 3.79 -6.02 -14.93
C ALA A 2 3.12 -4.70 -14.56
N ASN A 3 1.94 -4.74 -13.95
CA ASN A 3 1.25 -3.57 -13.45
C ASN A 3 1.51 -3.37 -11.96
N LEU A 4 1.54 -2.14 -11.49
CA LEU A 4 1.61 -1.80 -10.08
C LEU A 4 0.40 -0.97 -9.66
N ILE A 5 -0.32 -1.45 -8.65
CA ILE A 5 -1.35 -0.68 -7.95
C ILE A 5 -0.79 -0.27 -6.59
N VAL A 6 -0.59 1.03 -6.38
CA VAL A 6 -0.22 1.57 -5.06
C VAL A 6 -1.49 1.98 -4.33
N VAL A 7 -1.76 1.33 -3.19
CA VAL A 7 -2.86 1.72 -2.29
C VAL A 7 -2.28 2.56 -1.16
N CYS A 8 -2.50 3.85 -1.24
CA CYS A 8 -1.94 4.86 -0.35
C CYS A 8 -2.98 5.43 0.63
N GLY A 9 -2.52 6.12 1.66
CA GLY A 9 -3.35 6.84 2.62
C GLY A 9 -2.85 6.70 4.06
N PRO A 10 -3.47 7.41 5.02
CA PRO A 10 -3.03 7.44 6.41
C PRO A 10 -3.13 6.09 7.12
N GLN A 11 -2.58 6.04 8.34
CA GLN A 11 -2.70 4.85 9.19
C GLN A 11 -4.18 4.55 9.50
N ALA A 12 -4.50 3.26 9.58
CA ALA A 12 -5.83 2.73 9.88
C ALA A 12 -6.95 3.12 8.89
N VAL A 13 -6.62 3.67 7.71
CA VAL A 13 -7.61 4.00 6.67
C VAL A 13 -8.24 2.79 5.98
N GLY A 14 -7.63 1.59 6.10
CA GLY A 14 -8.14 0.36 5.46
C GLY A 14 -7.33 -0.14 4.25
N LYS A 15 -6.12 0.38 4.02
CA LYS A 15 -5.27 -0.01 2.88
C LYS A 15 -5.11 -1.52 2.69
N MET A 16 -4.88 -2.24 3.80
CA MET A 16 -4.63 -3.68 3.76
C MET A 16 -5.88 -4.45 3.30
N THR A 17 -7.04 -4.16 3.89
CA THR A 17 -8.30 -4.84 3.55
C THR A 17 -8.75 -4.56 2.11
N VAL A 18 -8.57 -3.32 1.64
CA VAL A 18 -8.81 -2.97 0.23
C VAL A 18 -7.82 -3.66 -0.70
N ALA A 19 -6.54 -3.73 -0.33
CA ALA A 19 -5.53 -4.43 -1.12
C ALA A 19 -5.78 -5.94 -1.18
N GLU A 20 -6.26 -6.56 -0.08
CA GLU A 20 -6.68 -7.96 -0.03
C GLU A 20 -7.88 -8.21 -0.97
N SER A 21 -8.90 -7.35 -0.95
CA SER A 21 -10.03 -7.45 -1.87
C SER A 21 -9.61 -7.28 -3.33
N LEU A 22 -8.75 -6.31 -3.63
CA LEU A 22 -8.18 -6.14 -4.98
C LEU A 22 -7.38 -7.38 -5.41
N ARG A 23 -6.53 -7.93 -4.52
CA ARG A 23 -5.77 -9.16 -4.79
C ARG A 23 -6.68 -10.32 -5.18
N ASP A 24 -7.75 -10.54 -4.41
CA ASP A 24 -8.65 -11.66 -4.61
C ASP A 24 -9.47 -11.52 -5.90
N LYS A 25 -9.88 -10.29 -6.24
CA LYS A 25 -10.63 -9.99 -7.47
C LYS A 25 -9.74 -10.00 -8.71
N LEU A 26 -8.54 -9.41 -8.65
CA LEU A 26 -7.61 -9.26 -9.78
C LEU A 26 -6.64 -10.43 -9.94
N ARG A 27 -6.44 -11.22 -8.87
CA ARG A 27 -5.39 -12.26 -8.80
C ARG A 27 -3.98 -11.69 -9.00
N TYR A 28 -3.76 -10.48 -8.48
CA TYR A 28 -2.46 -9.86 -8.41
C TYR A 28 -1.74 -10.32 -7.14
N ASN A 29 -0.41 -10.29 -7.15
CA ASN A 29 0.35 -10.47 -5.92
C ASN A 29 0.29 -9.20 -5.07
N MET A 30 0.58 -9.33 -3.78
CA MET A 30 0.50 -8.21 -2.85
C MET A 30 1.77 -8.14 -2.02
N MET A 31 2.30 -6.93 -1.86
CA MET A 31 3.34 -6.57 -0.91
C MET A 31 2.81 -5.50 0.04
N MET A 32 2.73 -5.82 1.31
CA MET A 32 2.33 -4.83 2.30
C MET A 32 3.54 -3.99 2.74
N ASN A 33 3.29 -2.73 3.08
CA ASN A 33 4.32 -1.84 3.63
C ASN A 33 5.05 -2.46 4.84
N HIS A 34 4.34 -3.28 5.63
CA HIS A 34 4.89 -3.92 6.82
C HIS A 34 5.79 -5.12 6.52
N ASP A 35 5.63 -5.80 5.40
CA ASP A 35 6.40 -7.01 5.07
C ASP A 35 7.91 -6.72 5.10
N SER A 36 8.33 -5.65 4.45
CA SER A 36 9.74 -5.24 4.43
C SER A 36 10.19 -4.56 5.72
N ILE A 37 9.31 -3.78 6.37
CA ILE A 37 9.61 -3.10 7.63
C ILE A 37 9.81 -4.12 8.76
N GLU A 38 8.90 -5.08 8.93
CA GLU A 38 8.99 -6.08 10.01
C GLU A 38 10.17 -7.02 9.82
N LEU A 39 10.48 -7.40 8.58
CA LEU A 39 11.67 -8.19 8.30
C LEU A 39 12.95 -7.43 8.65
N SER A 40 13.05 -6.18 8.22
CA SER A 40 14.24 -5.35 8.48
C SER A 40 14.36 -4.95 9.95
N ASP A 41 13.25 -4.68 10.64
CA ASP A 41 13.21 -4.40 12.08
C ASP A 41 13.71 -5.60 12.91
N ARG A 42 13.25 -6.80 12.58
CA ARG A 42 13.68 -8.03 13.27
C ARG A 42 15.19 -8.26 13.21
N ILE A 43 15.85 -7.84 12.13
CA ILE A 43 17.28 -8.05 11.90
C ILE A 43 18.11 -6.92 12.53
N PHE A 44 17.68 -5.66 12.37
CA PHE A 44 18.49 -4.49 12.65
C PHE A 44 17.93 -3.59 13.75
N GLY A 45 16.73 -3.86 14.26
CA GLY A 45 16.03 -3.00 15.22
C GLY A 45 15.34 -1.81 14.55
N PHE A 46 14.22 -1.39 15.15
CA PHE A 46 13.35 -0.34 14.60
C PHE A 46 14.06 1.03 14.50
N ALA A 47 13.83 1.73 13.41
CA ALA A 47 14.33 3.08 13.12
C ALA A 47 15.85 3.26 13.09
N THR A 48 16.64 2.17 13.03
CA THR A 48 18.09 2.26 12.84
C THR A 48 18.43 2.63 11.37
N PRO A 49 19.63 3.21 11.12
CA PRO A 49 20.08 3.43 9.73
C PRO A 49 20.12 2.15 8.90
N ALA A 50 20.61 1.03 9.45
CA ALA A 50 20.70 -0.25 8.78
C ALA A 50 19.31 -0.83 8.44
N GLN A 51 18.33 -0.65 9.32
CA GLN A 51 16.94 -1.06 9.07
C GLN A 51 16.35 -0.30 7.88
N ARG A 52 16.58 1.03 7.81
CA ARG A 52 16.07 1.86 6.71
C ARG A 52 16.70 1.48 5.38
N GLU A 53 18.02 1.29 5.36
CA GLU A 53 18.77 0.88 4.16
C GLU A 53 18.29 -0.49 3.65
N TYR A 54 18.22 -1.48 4.55
CA TYR A 54 17.78 -2.84 4.19
C TYR A 54 16.32 -2.88 3.71
N ASN A 55 15.43 -2.11 4.35
CA ASN A 55 14.05 -1.96 3.92
C ASN A 55 13.95 -1.38 2.49
N ALA A 56 14.78 -0.41 2.15
CA ALA A 56 14.85 0.15 0.80
C ALA A 56 15.33 -0.89 -0.21
N VAL A 57 16.39 -1.64 0.10
CA VAL A 57 16.95 -2.72 -0.77
C VAL A 57 15.91 -3.80 -1.03
N ILE A 58 15.19 -4.27 0.00
CA ILE A 58 14.13 -5.29 -0.16
C ILE A 58 13.08 -4.81 -1.17
N ARG A 59 12.60 -3.58 -1.02
CA ARG A 59 11.57 -3.02 -1.89
C ARG A 59 12.05 -2.85 -3.31
N GLU A 60 13.21 -2.23 -3.49
CA GLU A 60 13.81 -2.01 -4.80
C GLU A 60 13.96 -3.33 -5.55
N LYS A 61 14.48 -4.37 -4.87
CA LYS A 61 14.66 -5.69 -5.47
C LYS A 61 13.35 -6.40 -5.76
N ALA A 62 12.35 -6.25 -4.91
CA ALA A 62 11.02 -6.84 -5.15
C ALA A 62 10.37 -6.24 -6.40
N PHE A 63 10.41 -4.91 -6.57
CA PHE A 63 9.84 -4.25 -7.74
C PHE A 63 10.63 -4.55 -9.03
N GLU A 64 11.97 -4.58 -8.96
CA GLU A 64 12.81 -5.01 -10.09
C GLU A 64 12.44 -6.41 -10.58
N LEU A 65 12.28 -7.36 -9.65
CA LEU A 65 11.92 -8.74 -9.99
C LEU A 65 10.47 -8.84 -10.50
N ALA A 66 9.55 -8.04 -9.98
CA ALA A 66 8.18 -7.99 -10.46
C ALA A 66 8.13 -7.55 -11.93
N VAL A 67 8.83 -6.49 -12.29
CA VAL A 67 8.95 -6.02 -13.68
C VAL A 67 9.61 -7.08 -14.55
N LYS A 68 10.76 -7.60 -14.12
CA LYS A 68 11.54 -8.59 -14.88
C LYS A 68 10.75 -9.88 -15.17
N HIS A 69 9.93 -10.33 -14.22
CA HIS A 69 9.20 -11.59 -14.33
C HIS A 69 7.70 -11.40 -14.66
N HIS A 70 7.29 -10.18 -15.01
CA HIS A 70 5.92 -9.84 -15.40
C HIS A 70 4.87 -10.16 -14.33
N VAL A 71 5.19 -9.88 -13.08
CA VAL A 71 4.34 -10.09 -11.91
C VAL A 71 3.60 -8.80 -11.59
N ASP A 72 2.25 -8.80 -11.69
CA ASP A 72 1.43 -7.69 -11.22
C ASP A 72 1.44 -7.61 -9.71
N LEU A 73 1.60 -6.40 -9.17
CA LEU A 73 1.68 -6.16 -7.74
C LEU A 73 0.65 -5.14 -7.27
N ILE A 74 0.17 -5.37 -6.05
CA ILE A 74 -0.51 -4.37 -5.22
C ILE A 74 0.45 -4.04 -4.09
N PHE A 75 0.76 -2.76 -3.90
CA PHE A 75 1.65 -2.28 -2.84
C PHE A 75 0.90 -1.32 -1.92
N THR A 76 0.86 -1.62 -0.62
CA THR A 76 0.29 -0.67 0.35
C THR A 76 1.36 0.28 0.86
N TYR A 77 1.06 1.57 0.88
CA TYR A 77 2.02 2.59 1.27
C TYR A 77 1.40 3.68 2.16
N VAL A 78 2.19 4.32 3.00
CA VAL A 78 1.84 5.56 3.69
C VAL A 78 2.69 6.65 3.06
N CYS A 79 2.06 7.63 2.45
CA CYS A 79 2.71 8.73 1.77
C CYS A 79 2.39 10.05 2.48
N ALA A 80 3.40 10.87 2.69
CA ALA A 80 3.24 12.24 3.14
C ALA A 80 3.33 13.17 1.92
N PHE A 81 2.23 13.83 1.58
CA PHE A 81 2.12 14.67 0.39
C PHE A 81 2.89 16.01 0.50
N ASP A 82 3.33 16.36 1.70
CA ASP A 82 4.16 17.52 2.01
C ASP A 82 5.67 17.20 2.06
N ILE A 83 6.07 15.97 1.76
CA ILE A 83 7.46 15.51 1.70
C ILE A 83 7.82 15.23 0.23
N PRO A 84 8.69 16.05 -0.41
CA PRO A 84 9.05 15.89 -1.82
C PRO A 84 9.66 14.52 -2.16
N GLU A 85 10.45 13.96 -1.27
CA GLU A 85 11.14 12.67 -1.44
C GLU A 85 10.15 11.50 -1.58
N GLU A 86 8.96 11.62 -0.99
CA GLU A 86 7.87 10.62 -1.13
C GLU A 86 7.33 10.60 -2.56
N ARG A 87 7.15 11.79 -3.15
CA ARG A 87 6.73 11.93 -4.54
C ARG A 87 7.81 11.38 -5.48
N ASP A 88 9.07 11.72 -5.26
CA ASP A 88 10.19 11.28 -6.09
C ASP A 88 10.32 9.76 -6.08
N TYR A 89 10.16 9.14 -4.91
CA TYR A 89 10.13 7.69 -4.76
C TYR A 89 9.01 7.05 -5.58
N LEU A 90 7.79 7.57 -5.49
CA LEU A 90 6.65 7.04 -6.23
C LEU A 90 6.77 7.29 -7.75
N MET A 91 7.36 8.42 -8.17
CA MET A 91 7.67 8.68 -9.58
C MET A 91 8.69 7.68 -10.12
N LYS A 92 9.76 7.39 -9.37
CA LYS A 92 10.76 6.35 -9.74
C LYS A 92 10.08 4.98 -9.91
N LEU A 93 9.17 4.61 -9.02
CA LEU A 93 8.41 3.37 -9.15
C LEU A 93 7.50 3.36 -10.39
N LYS A 94 6.78 4.45 -10.64
CA LYS A 94 5.96 4.60 -11.85
C LYS A 94 6.81 4.40 -13.10
N ASP A 95 7.93 5.10 -13.20
CA ASP A 95 8.82 5.02 -14.38
C ASP A 95 9.36 3.60 -14.55
N GLN A 96 9.78 2.93 -13.49
CA GLN A 96 10.26 1.55 -13.52
C GLN A 96 9.24 0.57 -14.11
N PHE A 97 7.95 0.67 -13.73
CA PHE A 97 6.91 -0.21 -14.26
C PHE A 97 6.51 0.17 -15.69
N LYS A 98 6.44 1.47 -15.99
CA LYS A 98 6.18 1.98 -17.36
C LYS A 98 7.27 1.59 -18.34
N ASP A 99 8.54 1.71 -17.99
CA ASP A 99 9.68 1.30 -18.80
C ASP A 99 9.70 -0.22 -19.04
N GLY A 100 9.16 -1.01 -18.10
CA GLY A 100 8.90 -2.43 -18.26
C GLY A 100 7.68 -2.78 -19.10
N GLY A 101 7.03 -1.77 -19.70
CA GLY A 101 5.84 -1.90 -20.55
C GLY A 101 4.53 -2.14 -19.78
N GLY A 102 4.52 -1.98 -18.47
CA GLY A 102 3.33 -2.09 -17.61
C GLY A 102 2.69 -0.75 -17.30
N GLU A 103 1.71 -0.78 -16.39
CA GLU A 103 0.99 0.39 -15.93
C GLU A 103 1.18 0.64 -14.44
N PHE A 104 1.02 1.91 -14.04
CA PHE A 104 1.08 2.36 -12.65
C PHE A 104 -0.23 3.02 -12.27
N TYR A 105 -0.89 2.50 -11.23
CA TYR A 105 -2.16 3.02 -10.71
C TYR A 105 -1.97 3.45 -9.27
N PHE A 106 -2.46 4.64 -8.94
CA PHE A 106 -2.37 5.20 -7.59
C PHE A 106 -3.77 5.37 -7.01
N VAL A 107 -4.04 4.60 -5.95
CA VAL A 107 -5.30 4.63 -5.20
C VAL A 107 -5.05 5.31 -3.88
N GLU A 108 -5.61 6.49 -3.68
CA GLU A 108 -5.53 7.23 -2.45
C GLU A 108 -6.81 7.03 -1.63
N LEU A 109 -6.66 6.45 -0.44
CA LEU A 109 -7.75 6.28 0.51
C LEU A 109 -7.74 7.40 1.54
N SER A 110 -8.92 7.93 1.86
CA SER A 110 -9.14 8.84 2.97
C SER A 110 -10.30 8.34 3.84
N ALA A 111 -10.24 8.64 5.13
CA ALA A 111 -11.34 8.45 6.07
C ALA A 111 -11.20 9.48 7.20
N ASP A 112 -12.31 9.82 7.83
CA ASP A 112 -12.28 10.70 9.00
C ASP A 112 -11.43 10.12 10.14
N LEU A 113 -10.97 10.98 11.03
CA LEU A 113 -10.08 10.60 12.11
C LEU A 113 -10.74 9.65 13.10
N GLU A 114 -12.03 9.84 13.39
CA GLU A 114 -12.79 9.02 14.34
C GLU A 114 -12.89 7.58 13.83
N THR A 115 -13.27 7.40 12.57
CA THR A 115 -13.31 6.10 11.89
C THR A 115 -11.92 5.43 11.90
N ARG A 116 -10.86 6.17 11.63
CA ARG A 116 -9.50 5.63 11.66
C ARG A 116 -9.06 5.20 13.06
N LEU A 117 -9.44 5.96 14.09
CA LEU A 117 -9.18 5.59 15.49
C LEU A 117 -9.93 4.32 15.88
N ALA A 118 -11.20 4.21 15.53
CA ALA A 118 -12.00 3.00 15.76
C ALA A 118 -11.40 1.77 15.04
N ARG A 119 -11.03 1.92 13.76
CA ARG A 119 -10.37 0.86 12.98
C ARG A 119 -8.99 0.48 13.53
N ASN A 120 -8.29 1.40 14.21
CA ASN A 120 -6.97 1.13 14.79
C ASN A 120 -7.03 0.12 15.95
N GLU A 121 -8.15 -0.02 16.60
CA GLU A 121 -8.37 -0.85 17.78
C GLU A 121 -9.01 -2.21 17.46
N THR A 122 -9.20 -2.54 16.17
CA THR A 122 -9.86 -3.79 15.78
C THR A 122 -8.97 -5.03 16.00
N PRO A 123 -9.53 -6.18 16.43
CA PRO A 123 -8.80 -7.44 16.60
C PRO A 123 -8.06 -7.87 15.33
N HIS A 124 -8.69 -7.74 14.17
CA HIS A 124 -8.09 -8.07 12.86
C HIS A 124 -6.76 -7.33 12.61
N ARG A 125 -6.67 -6.05 13.02
CA ARG A 125 -5.44 -5.28 12.88
C ARG A 125 -4.34 -5.73 13.84
N MET A 126 -4.69 -6.11 15.08
CA MET A 126 -3.75 -6.58 16.10
C MET A 126 -3.16 -7.95 15.76
N GLU A 127 -3.94 -8.84 15.15
CA GLU A 127 -3.47 -10.15 14.69
C GLU A 127 -2.48 -10.04 13.54
N ARG A 128 -2.76 -9.15 12.58
CA ARG A 128 -1.98 -8.99 11.34
C ARG A 128 -0.71 -8.13 11.51
N LYS A 129 -0.58 -7.35 12.59
CA LYS A 129 0.53 -6.40 12.79
C LYS A 129 1.10 -6.52 14.20
N ALA A 130 2.18 -7.28 14.35
CA ALA A 130 2.85 -7.48 15.64
C ALA A 130 3.27 -6.14 16.28
N SER A 131 3.73 -5.17 15.48
CA SER A 131 4.12 -3.82 15.91
C SER A 131 2.94 -2.94 16.38
N LYS A 132 1.69 -3.38 16.24
CA LYS A 132 0.48 -2.63 16.62
C LYS A 132 -0.28 -3.24 17.80
N ARG A 133 0.29 -4.23 18.47
CA ARG A 133 -0.28 -4.86 19.68
C ARG A 133 -0.35 -3.89 20.87
N ASP A 134 0.56 -2.92 20.94
CA ASP A 134 0.42 -1.79 21.86
C ASP A 134 -0.54 -0.75 21.28
N VAL A 135 -1.81 -0.86 21.67
CA VAL A 135 -2.91 -0.02 21.17
C VAL A 135 -2.70 1.45 21.55
N ALA A 136 -2.22 1.72 22.77
CA ALA A 136 -2.00 3.08 23.25
C ALA A 136 -0.91 3.77 22.42
N TRP A 137 0.21 3.12 22.24
CA TRP A 137 1.30 3.59 21.39
C TRP A 137 0.88 3.76 19.92
N SER A 138 0.10 2.79 19.40
CA SER A 138 -0.40 2.85 18.02
C SER A 138 -1.34 4.04 17.80
N ARG A 139 -2.21 4.34 18.79
CA ARG A 139 -3.12 5.47 18.78
C ARG A 139 -2.34 6.80 18.83
N GLU A 140 -1.39 6.92 19.74
CA GLU A 140 -0.56 8.11 19.88
C GLU A 140 0.22 8.42 18.59
N ASN A 141 0.83 7.40 17.98
CA ASN A 141 1.53 7.57 16.70
C ASN A 141 0.60 7.98 15.56
N LEU A 142 -0.62 7.42 15.50
CA LEU A 142 -1.60 7.80 14.49
C LEU A 142 -1.96 9.29 14.62
N LEU A 143 -2.13 9.79 15.83
CA LEU A 143 -2.45 11.20 16.09
C LEU A 143 -1.25 12.11 15.76
N LYS A 144 -0.05 11.75 16.21
CA LYS A 144 1.20 12.49 15.92
C LYS A 144 1.46 12.60 14.42
N ASP A 145 1.29 11.49 13.69
CA ASP A 145 1.53 11.50 12.24
C ASP A 145 0.45 12.29 11.49
N ALA A 146 -0.80 12.26 11.97
CA ALA A 146 -1.89 13.06 11.40
C ALA A 146 -1.70 14.57 11.62
N GLU A 147 -1.07 14.97 12.73
CA GLU A 147 -0.74 16.37 13.01
C GLU A 147 0.51 16.84 12.25
N LYS A 148 1.51 15.96 12.13
CA LYS A 148 2.82 16.29 11.59
C LYS A 148 2.89 16.30 10.07
N TYR A 149 2.13 15.41 9.41
CA TYR A 149 2.22 15.15 7.97
C TYR A 149 0.87 15.29 7.29
N ARG A 150 0.89 15.81 6.08
CA ARG A 150 -0.26 15.79 5.20
C ARG A 150 -0.33 14.43 4.49
N LEU A 151 -1.12 13.51 5.05
CA LEU A 151 -1.22 12.11 4.62
C LEU A 151 -2.26 11.86 3.51
N ASN A 152 -2.90 12.93 3.01
CA ASN A 152 -3.77 12.94 1.84
C ASN A 152 -3.46 14.15 0.95
N SER A 153 -3.73 14.01 -0.35
CA SER A 153 -3.61 15.09 -1.32
C SER A 153 -4.55 16.25 -0.99
N ALA A 154 -4.17 17.47 -1.37
CA ALA A 154 -5.08 18.61 -1.40
C ALA A 154 -6.13 18.45 -2.50
N GLU A 155 -7.13 19.33 -2.51
CA GLU A 155 -8.09 19.38 -3.60
C GLU A 155 -7.39 19.75 -4.93
N GLY A 156 -7.63 18.94 -5.97
CA GLY A 156 -7.02 19.13 -7.28
C GLY A 156 -5.54 18.71 -7.38
N GLU A 157 -4.95 18.17 -6.32
CA GLU A 157 -3.57 17.66 -6.33
C GLU A 157 -3.52 16.21 -6.78
N TYR A 158 -3.23 16.00 -8.06
CA TYR A 158 -3.04 14.67 -8.64
C TYR A 158 -1.60 14.52 -9.14
N TRP A 159 -0.87 13.56 -8.57
CA TRP A 159 0.53 13.32 -8.94
C TRP A 159 0.70 12.45 -10.19
N PHE A 160 -0.33 11.65 -10.51
CA PHE A 160 -0.25 10.63 -11.57
C PHE A 160 -1.45 10.71 -12.50
N GLU A 161 -1.28 10.24 -13.71
CA GLU A 161 -2.36 10.12 -14.70
C GLU A 161 -3.50 9.23 -14.18
N HIS A 162 -3.14 8.05 -13.65
CA HIS A 162 -4.08 7.13 -13.00
C HIS A 162 -4.05 7.35 -11.49
N HIS A 163 -4.65 8.43 -11.01
CA HIS A 163 -4.78 8.76 -9.60
C HIS A 163 -6.27 8.81 -9.22
N LEU A 164 -6.69 7.90 -8.36
CA LEU A 164 -8.06 7.82 -7.84
C LEU A 164 -8.06 8.06 -6.33
N LYS A 165 -8.77 9.09 -5.88
CA LYS A 165 -8.99 9.38 -4.47
C LYS A 165 -10.38 8.93 -4.05
N ILE A 166 -10.47 8.14 -2.96
CA ILE A 166 -11.71 7.59 -2.42
C ILE A 166 -11.79 7.88 -0.92
N ASP A 167 -12.82 8.59 -0.51
CA ASP A 167 -13.23 8.59 0.90
C ASP A 167 -13.94 7.27 1.19
N ASN A 168 -13.33 6.43 2.02
CA ASN A 168 -13.85 5.12 2.38
C ASN A 168 -14.35 5.05 3.83
N THR A 169 -14.71 6.20 4.42
CA THR A 169 -15.25 6.28 5.78
C THR A 169 -16.39 5.28 5.99
N ASN A 170 -17.35 5.27 5.06
CA ASN A 170 -18.58 4.47 5.14
C ASN A 170 -18.68 3.39 4.04
N LEU A 171 -17.54 3.02 3.43
CA LEU A 171 -17.52 2.02 2.36
C LEU A 171 -16.94 0.70 2.85
N ASP A 172 -17.52 -0.39 2.33
CA ASP A 172 -16.95 -1.72 2.48
C ASP A 172 -15.68 -1.87 1.62
N PRO A 173 -14.65 -2.61 2.06
CA PRO A 173 -13.44 -2.83 1.27
C PRO A 173 -13.69 -3.42 -0.12
N ASP A 174 -14.68 -4.29 -0.27
CA ASP A 174 -15.04 -4.89 -1.57
C ASP A 174 -15.67 -3.85 -2.50
N GLU A 175 -16.48 -2.94 -1.98
CA GLU A 175 -17.04 -1.82 -2.74
C GLU A 175 -15.94 -0.86 -3.21
N VAL A 176 -14.95 -0.57 -2.34
CA VAL A 176 -13.80 0.25 -2.72
C VAL A 176 -13.00 -0.42 -3.83
N ALA A 177 -12.74 -1.73 -3.72
CA ALA A 177 -12.03 -2.48 -4.73
C ALA A 177 -12.78 -2.48 -6.08
N ASP A 178 -14.10 -2.64 -6.08
CA ASP A 178 -14.92 -2.59 -7.29
C ASP A 178 -14.87 -1.21 -7.97
N ARG A 179 -14.89 -0.13 -7.19
CA ARG A 179 -14.71 1.24 -7.72
C ARG A 179 -13.34 1.44 -8.36
N VAL A 180 -12.27 0.91 -7.76
CA VAL A 180 -10.90 0.96 -8.31
C VAL A 180 -10.84 0.20 -9.64
N ILE A 181 -11.37 -1.04 -9.65
CA ILE A 181 -11.39 -1.90 -10.86
C ILE A 181 -12.16 -1.20 -11.99
N ALA A 182 -13.33 -0.65 -11.69
CA ALA A 182 -14.16 0.05 -12.68
C ALA A 182 -13.47 1.33 -13.20
N ALA A 183 -12.90 2.15 -12.32
CA ALA A 183 -12.29 3.42 -12.68
C ALA A 183 -11.06 3.26 -13.58
N PHE A 184 -10.26 2.22 -13.37
CA PHE A 184 -9.04 1.95 -14.14
C PHE A 184 -9.23 0.84 -15.20
N HIS A 185 -10.45 0.34 -15.37
CA HIS A 185 -10.77 -0.75 -16.32
C HIS A 185 -9.85 -1.97 -16.15
N LEU A 186 -9.57 -2.34 -14.90
CA LEU A 186 -8.67 -3.44 -14.60
C LEU A 186 -9.32 -4.78 -14.90
N THR A 187 -8.51 -5.73 -15.36
CA THR A 187 -8.95 -7.10 -15.62
C THR A 187 -8.17 -8.09 -14.77
N ALA A 188 -8.87 -9.12 -14.28
CA ALA A 188 -8.23 -10.19 -13.53
C ALA A 188 -7.26 -10.98 -14.41
N ARG A 189 -6.14 -11.43 -13.85
CA ARG A 189 -5.25 -12.38 -14.54
C ARG A 189 -5.91 -13.73 -14.72
N GLU A 190 -5.60 -14.37 -15.83
CA GLU A 190 -5.97 -15.77 -16.04
C GLU A 190 -5.23 -16.68 -15.04
N LYS A 191 -5.89 -17.72 -14.56
CA LYS A 191 -5.24 -18.74 -13.71
C LYS A 191 -4.22 -19.50 -14.55
N THR A 192 -2.96 -19.41 -14.21
CA THR A 192 -1.97 -20.36 -14.73
C THR A 192 -1.90 -21.56 -13.79
N GLU A 193 -1.94 -22.79 -14.35
CA GLU A 193 -1.91 -24.06 -13.57
C GLU A 193 -0.67 -24.22 -12.66
N LYS A 194 0.33 -23.34 -12.77
CA LYS A 194 1.58 -23.37 -12.00
C LYS A 194 1.54 -22.67 -10.64
N GLU A 195 0.53 -21.83 -10.36
CA GLU A 195 0.49 -20.99 -9.15
C GLU A 195 0.07 -21.75 -7.86
N TYR A 196 -0.28 -23.03 -7.96
CA TYR A 196 -0.80 -23.81 -6.81
C TYR A 196 0.24 -24.64 -6.03
N ARG A 197 1.55 -24.51 -6.28
CA ARG A 197 2.52 -25.39 -5.61
C ARG A 197 3.10 -24.90 -4.28
N PHE A 198 2.80 -23.70 -3.83
CA PHE A 198 3.27 -23.14 -2.54
C PHE A 198 2.15 -22.47 -1.73
N GLY A 199 0.99 -23.11 -1.68
CA GLY A 199 -0.02 -22.78 -0.67
C GLY A 199 0.37 -23.48 0.64
N VAL A 200 0.95 -22.72 1.59
CA VAL A 200 0.98 -23.04 3.02
C VAL A 200 0.04 -22.06 3.70
#